data_e1e2d32bf0e187c5719a5dd3328b51c5
#
_entry.id   e1e2d32bf0e187c5719a5dd3328b51c5
#
_cell.length_a   1.000
_cell.length_b   1.000
_cell.length_c   1.000
_cell.angle_alpha   90.00
_cell.angle_beta   90.00
_cell.angle_gamma   90.00
#
_symmetry.space_group_name_H-M   'P 1'
#
loop_
_entity.id
_entity.type
_entity.pdbx_description
1 polymer ?
#
loop_
_entity_poly.entity_id
_entity_poly.type
_entity_poly.pdbx_seq_one_letter_code
_entity_poly.pdbx_strand_id
1 'polypeptide(L)' 'MKELVEDIAKALVDHPDEVKVNAVEGEQVTVLELRVAPDDLGKVIGRQGRTAKSIRTLLGAAGMKLKKRFTLEILE' A
#
# COMPACT_ATOMS: atom_id res chain seq x y z
N MET A 1 5.79 -4.10 -7.79
CA MET A 1 4.81 -4.08 -6.71
C MET A 1 4.49 -2.68 -6.20
N LYS A 2 5.48 -1.81 -6.17
CA LYS A 2 5.32 -0.41 -5.80
C LYS A 2 4.26 0.29 -6.66
N GLU A 3 4.29 0.08 -7.97
CA GLU A 3 3.35 0.70 -8.91
C GLU A 3 1.92 0.23 -8.67
N LEU A 4 1.74 -1.01 -8.27
CA LEU A 4 0.42 -1.54 -7.96
C LEU A 4 -0.19 -0.79 -6.76
N VAL A 5 0.59 -0.59 -5.71
CA VAL A 5 0.12 0.15 -4.53
C VAL A 5 -0.14 1.61 -4.88
N GLU A 6 0.72 2.22 -5.69
CA GLU A 6 0.51 3.59 -6.15
C GLU A 6 -0.82 3.72 -6.91
N ASP A 7 -1.07 2.80 -7.83
CA ASP A 7 -2.29 2.86 -8.65
C ASP A 7 -3.54 2.67 -7.80
N ILE A 8 -3.50 1.73 -6.86
CA ILE A 8 -4.62 1.50 -5.96
C ILE A 8 -4.89 2.74 -5.11
N ALA A 9 -3.84 3.30 -4.52
CA ALA A 9 -3.99 4.47 -3.65
C ALA A 9 -4.51 5.68 -4.43
N LYS A 10 -3.97 5.92 -5.63
CA LYS A 10 -4.41 7.04 -6.46
C LYS A 10 -5.87 6.94 -6.86
N ALA A 11 -6.37 5.71 -7.02
CA ALA A 11 -7.78 5.49 -7.35
C ALA A 11 -8.71 5.77 -6.18
N LEU A 12 -8.20 5.73 -4.94
CA LEU A 12 -9.01 5.86 -3.73
C LEU A 12 -9.05 7.27 -3.15
N VAL A 13 -8.02 8.07 -3.43
CA VAL A 13 -7.83 9.35 -2.74
C VAL A 13 -8.32 10.54 -3.57
N ASP A 14 -8.53 11.67 -2.88
CA ASP A 14 -8.90 12.93 -3.54
C ASP A 14 -7.68 13.70 -4.03
N HIS A 15 -6.50 13.40 -3.47
CA HIS A 15 -5.25 14.11 -3.79
C HIS A 15 -4.22 13.10 -4.32
N PRO A 16 -4.43 12.57 -5.55
CA PRO A 16 -3.53 11.55 -6.09
C PRO A 16 -2.10 12.04 -6.30
N ASP A 17 -1.91 13.33 -6.48
CA ASP A 17 -0.58 13.92 -6.63
C ASP A 17 0.25 13.87 -5.33
N GLU A 18 -0.39 13.61 -4.20
CA GLU A 18 0.31 13.49 -2.92
C GLU A 18 0.58 12.02 -2.53
N VAL A 19 0.19 11.07 -3.38
CA VAL A 19 0.46 9.66 -3.12
C VAL A 19 1.93 9.39 -3.39
N LYS A 20 2.60 8.79 -2.40
CA LYS A 20 4.00 8.37 -2.54
C LYS A 20 4.15 6.98 -1.95
N VAL A 21 4.88 6.13 -2.66
CA VAL A 21 5.19 4.78 -2.19
C VAL A 21 6.69 4.60 -2.22
N ASN A 22 7.23 4.15 -1.11
CA ASN A 22 8.64 3.84 -1.00
C ASN A 22 8.80 2.36 -0.68
N ALA A 23 9.68 1.68 -1.39
CA ALA A 23 9.94 0.27 -1.16
C ALA A 23 11.24 0.14 -0.36
N VAL A 24 11.13 -0.44 0.83
CA VAL A 24 12.28 -0.73 1.67
C VAL A 24 12.54 -2.23 1.59
N GLU A 25 13.58 -2.61 0.87
CA GLU A 25 13.89 -4.01 0.64
C GLU A 25 14.75 -4.59 1.76
N GLY A 26 14.24 -5.66 2.38
CA GLY A 26 15.00 -6.48 3.31
C GLY A 26 15.42 -7.76 2.64
N GLU A 27 16.06 -8.65 3.38
CA GLU A 27 16.53 -9.93 2.84
C GLU A 27 15.37 -10.83 2.43
N GLN A 28 14.29 -10.84 3.21
CA GLN A 28 13.16 -11.73 2.98
C GLN A 28 11.85 -11.00 2.77
N VAL A 29 11.76 -9.76 3.20
CA VAL A 29 10.52 -8.99 3.17
C VAL A 29 10.81 -7.61 2.59
N THR A 30 9.95 -7.17 1.68
CA THR A 30 9.96 -5.80 1.19
C THR A 30 8.79 -5.07 1.83
N VAL A 31 9.07 -3.97 2.51
CA VAL A 31 8.04 -3.12 3.11
C VAL A 31 7.69 -2.02 2.13
N LEU A 32 6.42 -1.92 1.78
CA LEU A 32 5.93 -0.84 0.91
C LEU A 32 5.31 0.21 1.82
N GLU A 33 5.99 1.35 1.91
CA GLU A 33 5.56 2.47 2.74
C GLU A 33 4.71 3.40 1.89
N LEU A 34 3.44 3.53 2.27
CA LEU A 34 2.48 4.37 1.56
C LEU A 34 2.26 5.65 2.33
N ARG A 35 2.39 6.78 1.64
CA ARG A 35 2.08 8.10 2.18
C ARG A 35 1.06 8.78 1.29
N VAL A 36 0.04 9.35 1.91
CA VAL A 36 -1.02 10.09 1.21
C VAL A 36 -1.26 11.41 1.92
N ALA A 37 -2.07 12.27 1.33
CA ALA A 37 -2.48 13.51 2.01
C ALA A 37 -3.17 13.15 3.34
N PRO A 38 -2.94 13.93 4.41
CA PRO A 38 -3.57 13.62 5.71
C PRO A 38 -5.09 13.45 5.63
N ASP A 39 -5.76 14.24 4.81
CA ASP A 39 -7.21 14.15 4.63
C ASP A 39 -7.65 12.87 3.94
N ASP A 40 -6.74 12.19 3.25
CA ASP A 40 -7.03 10.99 2.50
C ASP A 40 -6.69 9.71 3.26
N LEU A 41 -6.09 9.84 4.44
CA LEU A 41 -5.63 8.69 5.19
C LEU A 41 -6.75 7.68 5.45
N GLY A 42 -7.92 8.16 5.84
CA GLY A 42 -9.07 7.30 6.07
C GLY A 42 -9.54 6.54 4.84
N LYS A 43 -9.25 7.07 3.64
CA LYS A 43 -9.66 6.43 2.38
C LYS A 43 -8.81 5.21 2.04
N VAL A 44 -7.54 5.21 2.45
CA VAL A 44 -6.67 4.05 2.21
C VAL A 44 -6.73 3.04 3.34
N ILE A 45 -7.12 3.47 4.54
CA ILE A 45 -7.34 2.57 5.67
C ILE A 45 -8.70 1.90 5.53
N GLY A 46 -9.72 2.70 5.24
CA GLY A 46 -11.09 2.22 5.09
C GLY A 46 -11.78 2.00 6.43
N ARG A 47 -13.09 1.74 6.37
CA ARG A 47 -13.87 1.48 7.57
C ARG A 47 -13.35 0.24 8.27
N GLN A 48 -13.00 0.39 9.53
CA GLN A 48 -12.49 -0.71 10.37
C GLN A 48 -11.21 -1.35 9.78
N GLY A 49 -10.46 -0.56 8.99
CA GLY A 49 -9.22 -1.05 8.39
C GLY A 49 -9.39 -1.99 7.21
N ARG A 50 -10.59 -2.11 6.67
CA ARG A 50 -10.90 -3.12 5.64
C ARG A 50 -10.17 -2.88 4.32
N THR A 51 -10.03 -1.61 3.91
CA THR A 51 -9.34 -1.30 2.66
C THR A 51 -7.86 -1.66 2.77
N ALA A 52 -7.20 -1.26 3.85
CA ALA A 52 -5.80 -1.61 4.07
C ALA A 52 -5.61 -3.12 4.14
N LYS A 53 -6.54 -3.83 4.79
CA LYS A 53 -6.48 -5.29 4.87
C LYS A 53 -6.60 -5.93 3.49
N SER A 54 -7.49 -5.41 2.65
CA SER A 54 -7.66 -5.90 1.28
C SER A 54 -6.39 -5.69 0.45
N ILE A 55 -5.75 -4.53 0.60
CA ILE A 55 -4.49 -4.25 -0.11
C ILE A 55 -3.43 -5.24 0.36
N ARG A 56 -3.33 -5.49 1.66
CA ARG A 56 -2.37 -6.46 2.20
C ARG A 56 -2.62 -7.87 1.67
N THR A 57 -3.88 -8.25 1.52
CA THR A 57 -4.24 -9.55 0.96
C THR A 57 -3.79 -9.67 -0.49
N LEU A 58 -4.00 -8.62 -1.29
CA LEU A 58 -3.55 -8.59 -2.68
C LEU A 58 -2.02 -8.68 -2.77
N LEU A 59 -1.32 -7.98 -1.90
CA LEU A 59 0.14 -8.02 -1.87
C LEU A 59 0.65 -9.41 -1.49
N GLY A 60 -0.03 -10.09 -0.56
CA GLY A 60 0.32 -11.44 -0.19
C GLY A 60 0.16 -12.41 -1.36
N ALA A 61 -0.95 -12.31 -2.08
CA ALA A 61 -1.20 -13.16 -3.24
C ALA A 61 -0.19 -12.92 -4.36
N ALA A 62 0.09 -11.65 -4.66
CA ALA A 62 1.06 -11.29 -5.69
C ALA A 62 2.48 -11.74 -5.30
N GLY A 63 2.80 -11.61 -4.01
CA GLY A 63 4.10 -12.03 -3.49
C GLY A 63 4.32 -13.52 -3.62
N MET A 64 3.28 -14.32 -3.41
CA MET A 64 3.38 -15.77 -3.58
C MET A 64 3.77 -16.16 -5.00
N LYS A 65 3.21 -15.48 -6.00
CA LYS A 65 3.57 -15.72 -7.39
C LYS A 65 5.03 -15.39 -7.68
N LEU A 66 5.55 -14.35 -7.04
CA LEU A 66 6.92 -13.89 -7.22
C LEU A 66 7.89 -14.54 -6.25
N LYS A 67 7.39 -15.40 -5.35
CA LYS A 67 8.17 -16.03 -4.29
C LYS A 67 8.87 -14.99 -3.40
N LYS A 68 8.17 -13.88 -3.15
CA LYS A 68 8.65 -12.79 -2.31
C LYS A 68 7.57 -12.42 -1.32
N ARG A 69 7.96 -11.80 -0.22
CA ARG A 69 7.03 -11.33 0.79
C ARG A 69 6.98 -9.80 0.76
N PHE A 70 5.79 -9.29 0.63
CA PHE A 70 5.54 -7.84 0.66
C PHE A 70 4.63 -7.50 1.82
N THR A 71 4.91 -6.40 2.49
CA THR A 71 4.04 -5.86 3.52
C THR A 71 3.72 -4.41 3.21
N LEU A 72 2.62 -3.92 3.75
CA LEU A 72 2.19 -2.54 3.57
C LEU A 72 2.26 -1.82 4.91
N GLU A 73 2.90 -0.65 4.90
CA GLU A 73 2.90 0.25 6.04
C GLU A 73 2.34 1.59 5.58
N ILE A 74 1.27 2.04 6.25
CA ILE A 74 0.65 3.33 5.95
C ILE A 74 1.20 4.34 6.93
N LEU A 75 1.90 5.35 6.39
CA LEU A 75 2.55 6.39 7.20
C LEU A 75 1.61 7.56 7.40
N GLU A 76 1.64 8.12 8.60
CA GLU A 76 0.83 9.28 8.93
C GLU A 76 1.59 10.59 8.74
#